data_405ceff1fdbb7463413b59dc33848803
#
_entry.id   405ceff1fdbb7463413b59dc33848803
#
_cell.length_a   1.000
_cell.length_b   1.000
_cell.length_c   1.000
_cell.angle_alpha   90.00
_cell.angle_beta   90.00
_cell.angle_gamma   90.00
#
_symmetry.space_group_name_H-M   'P 1'
#
loop_
_entity.id
_entity.type
_entity.pdbx_description
1 polymer ?
#
loop_
_entity_poly.entity_id
_entity_poly.type
_entity_poly.pdbx_seq_one_letter_code
_entity_poly.pdbx_strand_id
1 'polypeptide(L)'
;MNNKKLTDVLKDIKQHRRLSSESEAILAPFIGQSFSLVFRFLSTSRTFTNRFDSKYSNGQTLIAEFVNEDLECSIIFSPSKNQWVEALEEKEEFECDVIVLELDNLYQRVVLGQLFDDKPEYEIGHEA
;
A
#
# COMPACT_ATOMS: atom_id res chain seq x y z
N MET A 1 11.35 -6.75 11.20
CA MET A 1 12.36 -6.83 10.49
C MET A 1 12.23 -6.25 9.17
N ASN A 2 11.36 -6.65 8.46
CA ASN A 2 11.26 -6.16 7.13
C ASN A 2 10.70 -4.78 7.00
N ASN A 3 9.86 -4.33 7.94
CA ASN A 3 9.27 -3.00 7.88
C ASN A 3 10.33 -1.93 7.82
N LYS A 4 11.33 -2.05 8.66
CA LYS A 4 12.37 -1.07 8.70
C LYS A 4 13.19 -1.08 7.41
N LYS A 5 13.41 -2.26 6.87
CA LYS A 5 14.17 -2.39 5.65
C LYS A 5 13.44 -1.75 4.47
N LEU A 6 12.11 -1.91 4.39
CA LEU A 6 11.33 -1.29 3.35
C LEU A 6 11.40 0.23 3.43
N THR A 7 11.23 0.81 4.63
CA THR A 7 11.28 2.26 4.77
C THR A 7 12.68 2.80 4.47
N ASP A 8 13.73 2.05 4.78
CA ASP A 8 15.10 2.47 4.44
C ASP A 8 15.27 2.57 2.93
N VAL A 9 14.74 1.59 2.20
CA VAL A 9 14.83 1.59 0.74
C VAL A 9 14.04 2.76 0.16
N LEU A 10 12.85 3.03 0.70
CA LEU A 10 12.01 4.12 0.22
C LEU A 10 12.65 5.47 0.48
N LYS A 11 13.32 5.63 1.63
CA LYS A 11 14.06 6.85 1.91
C LYS A 11 15.20 7.05 0.94
N ASP A 12 15.89 5.98 0.62
CA ASP A 12 17.00 6.04 -0.33
C ASP A 12 16.51 6.51 -1.71
N ILE A 13 15.40 5.96 -2.17
CA ILE A 13 14.81 6.35 -3.44
C ILE A 13 14.46 7.84 -3.43
N LYS A 14 13.83 8.29 -2.38
CA LYS A 14 13.39 9.68 -2.27
C LYS A 14 14.58 10.64 -2.21
N GLN A 15 15.59 10.29 -1.45
CA GLN A 15 16.72 11.18 -1.22
C GLN A 15 17.62 11.33 -2.43
N HIS A 16 17.80 10.27 -3.18
CA HIS A 16 18.81 10.27 -4.25
C HIS A 16 18.25 10.52 -5.63
N ARG A 17 16.92 10.64 -5.76
CA ARG A 17 16.28 10.97 -7.04
C ARG A 17 16.82 10.14 -8.19
N ARG A 18 16.82 8.84 -7.98
CA ARG A 18 17.40 7.92 -8.96
C ARG A 18 16.54 7.87 -10.21
N LEU A 19 17.11 7.40 -11.31
CA LEU A 19 16.36 7.12 -12.51
C LEU A 19 15.28 6.09 -12.19
N SER A 20 14.17 6.13 -12.94
CA SER A 20 13.03 5.24 -12.70
C SER A 20 13.46 3.78 -12.69
N SER A 21 14.31 3.37 -13.64
CA SER A 21 14.74 1.98 -13.71
C SER A 21 15.54 1.58 -12.49
N GLU A 22 16.36 2.49 -11.96
CA GLU A 22 17.15 2.21 -10.76
C GLU A 22 16.27 2.09 -9.54
N SER A 23 15.29 2.99 -9.40
CA SER A 23 14.37 2.96 -8.27
C SER A 23 13.55 1.68 -8.29
N GLU A 24 13.08 1.29 -9.47
CA GLU A 24 12.30 0.07 -9.60
C GLU A 24 13.12 -1.16 -9.24
N ALA A 25 14.39 -1.18 -9.65
CA ALA A 25 15.26 -2.29 -9.33
C ALA A 25 15.52 -2.41 -7.83
N ILE A 26 15.66 -1.27 -7.15
CA ILE A 26 15.89 -1.26 -5.71
C ILE A 26 14.66 -1.76 -4.97
N LEU A 27 13.47 -1.41 -5.43
CA LEU A 27 12.23 -1.84 -4.78
C LEU A 27 11.83 -3.26 -5.15
N ALA A 28 12.31 -3.77 -6.28
CA ALA A 28 11.88 -5.07 -6.81
C ALA A 28 11.86 -6.21 -5.79
N PRO A 29 12.87 -6.35 -4.91
CA PRO A 29 12.84 -7.45 -3.94
C PRO A 29 11.66 -7.40 -2.98
N PHE A 30 11.03 -6.25 -2.83
CA PHE A 30 9.89 -6.10 -1.92
C PHE A 30 8.54 -6.30 -2.59
N ILE A 31 8.48 -6.26 -3.92
CA ILE A 31 7.23 -6.41 -4.65
C ILE A 31 6.62 -7.77 -4.29
N GLY A 32 5.35 -7.77 -3.91
CA GLY A 32 4.64 -9.00 -3.54
C GLY A 32 4.82 -9.40 -2.08
N GLN A 33 5.68 -8.72 -1.34
CA GLN A 33 5.82 -8.99 0.08
C GLN A 33 4.78 -8.21 0.88
N SER A 34 4.36 -8.77 2.00
CA SER A 34 3.35 -8.15 2.85
C SER A 34 3.96 -7.62 4.13
N PHE A 35 3.36 -6.58 4.67
CA PHE A 35 3.81 -5.92 5.88
C PHE A 35 2.61 -5.46 6.69
N SER A 36 2.79 -5.39 8.00
CA SER A 36 1.80 -4.79 8.90
C SER A 36 2.40 -3.47 9.37
N LEU A 37 1.80 -2.36 8.98
CA LEU A 37 2.40 -1.04 9.18
C LEU A 37 1.38 -0.05 9.71
N VAL A 38 1.89 1.02 10.35
CA VAL A 38 1.05 2.11 10.86
C VAL A 38 1.22 3.31 9.94
N PHE A 39 0.09 3.86 9.53
CA PHE A 39 0.03 4.97 8.58
C PHE A 39 -0.75 6.13 9.16
N ARG A 40 -0.56 7.31 8.57
CA ARG A 40 -1.35 8.50 8.90
C ARG A 40 -2.14 8.89 7.65
N PHE A 41 -3.45 8.98 7.77
CA PHE A 41 -4.34 9.26 6.64
C PHE A 41 -4.20 10.71 6.16
N LEU A 42 -4.09 10.91 4.86
CA LEU A 42 -4.05 12.25 4.28
C LEU A 42 -5.28 12.52 3.41
N SER A 43 -5.57 11.66 2.46
CA SER A 43 -6.71 11.87 1.57
C SER A 43 -7.10 10.56 0.91
N THR A 44 -8.25 10.57 0.23
CA THR A 44 -8.71 9.39 -0.48
C THR A 44 -9.43 9.78 -1.76
N SER A 45 -9.44 8.89 -2.73
CA SER A 45 -10.20 9.05 -3.94
C SER A 45 -10.72 7.69 -4.37
N ARG A 46 -11.74 7.70 -5.24
CA ARG A 46 -12.35 6.46 -5.70
C ARG A 46 -11.47 5.78 -6.75
N THR A 47 -11.39 4.46 -6.64
CA THR A 47 -10.69 3.64 -7.64
C THR A 47 -11.75 3.05 -8.55
N PHE A 48 -11.71 3.37 -9.86
CA PHE A 48 -12.74 2.86 -10.76
C PHE A 48 -12.42 1.44 -11.22
N THR A 49 -11.32 1.28 -11.92
CA THR A 49 -10.84 -0.05 -12.29
C THR A 49 -9.39 -0.14 -11.86
N ASN A 50 -8.94 -1.36 -11.61
CA ASN A 50 -7.58 -1.53 -11.12
C ASN A 50 -6.87 -2.63 -11.90
N ARG A 51 -5.64 -2.33 -12.33
CA ARG A 51 -4.87 -3.25 -13.14
C ARG A 51 -4.14 -4.32 -12.33
N PHE A 52 -4.01 -4.14 -11.02
CA PHE A 52 -3.33 -5.13 -10.19
C PHE A 52 -4.25 -6.29 -9.83
N ASP A 53 -5.48 -5.97 -9.46
CA ASP A 53 -6.44 -6.98 -9.03
C ASP A 53 -7.84 -6.38 -9.12
N SER A 54 -8.76 -7.11 -9.74
CA SER A 54 -10.13 -6.63 -9.89
C SER A 54 -10.82 -6.45 -8.54
N LYS A 55 -10.33 -7.07 -7.48
CA LYS A 55 -10.89 -6.90 -6.14
C LYS A 55 -10.78 -5.47 -5.65
N TYR A 56 -9.84 -4.69 -6.18
CA TYR A 56 -9.68 -3.30 -5.79
C TYR A 56 -10.61 -2.36 -6.56
N SER A 57 -11.22 -2.82 -7.66
CA SER A 57 -12.06 -1.95 -8.47
C SER A 57 -13.26 -1.47 -7.67
N ASN A 58 -13.58 -0.20 -7.82
CA ASN A 58 -14.69 0.48 -7.12
C ASN A 58 -14.45 0.67 -5.62
N GLY A 59 -13.22 0.43 -5.17
CA GLY A 59 -12.83 0.73 -3.81
C GLY A 59 -12.27 2.14 -3.69
N GLN A 60 -11.34 2.32 -2.77
CA GLN A 60 -10.74 3.64 -2.51
C GLN A 60 -9.22 3.53 -2.61
N THR A 61 -8.59 4.60 -3.10
CA THR A 61 -7.13 4.74 -3.06
C THR A 61 -6.81 5.83 -2.04
N LEU A 62 -6.08 5.47 -1.01
CA LEU A 62 -5.66 6.41 0.02
C LEU A 62 -4.29 6.96 -0.29
N ILE A 63 -4.09 8.23 0.07
CA ILE A 63 -2.75 8.77 0.21
C ILE A 63 -2.49 8.86 1.70
N ALA A 64 -1.38 8.32 2.14
CA ALA A 64 -1.04 8.26 3.56
C ALA A 64 0.45 8.46 3.74
N GLU A 65 0.85 8.70 4.99
CA GLU A 65 2.27 8.77 5.37
C GLU A 65 2.61 7.59 6.24
N PHE A 66 3.84 7.11 6.13
CA PHE A 66 4.37 6.17 7.11
C PHE A 66 4.60 6.95 8.39
N VAL A 67 4.04 6.48 9.50
CA VAL A 67 4.18 7.17 10.78
C VAL A 67 5.65 7.24 11.18
N ASN A 68 6.08 8.43 11.62
CA ASN A 68 7.46 8.72 12.03
C ASN A 68 8.46 8.73 10.88
N GLU A 69 7.97 8.75 9.64
CA GLU A 69 8.83 8.86 8.47
C GLU A 69 8.30 9.98 7.59
N ASP A 70 9.18 10.64 6.86
CA ASP A 70 8.76 11.67 5.93
C ASP A 70 8.58 11.02 4.57
N LEU A 71 7.65 10.07 4.50
CA LEU A 71 7.40 9.27 3.30
C LEU A 71 5.91 9.11 3.09
N GLU A 72 5.46 9.35 1.86
CA GLU A 72 4.08 9.12 1.47
C GLU A 72 3.95 7.82 0.70
N CYS A 73 2.76 7.27 0.69
CA CYS A 73 2.43 6.10 -0.09
C CYS A 73 1.00 6.18 -0.57
N SER A 74 0.66 5.34 -1.55
CA SER A 74 -0.74 5.10 -1.92
C SER A 74 -1.11 3.73 -1.40
N ILE A 75 -2.34 3.57 -0.90
CA ILE A 75 -2.84 2.27 -0.46
C ILE A 75 -4.18 2.04 -1.12
N ILE A 76 -4.32 0.94 -1.85
CA ILE A 76 -5.53 0.63 -2.60
C ILE A 76 -6.36 -0.36 -1.79
N PHE A 77 -7.63 -0.03 -1.57
CA PHE A 77 -8.54 -0.89 -0.81
C PHE A 77 -9.71 -1.35 -1.68
N SER A 78 -10.23 -2.52 -1.37
CA SER A 78 -11.42 -3.06 -2.05
C SER A 78 -12.67 -2.36 -1.56
N PRO A 79 -13.81 -2.50 -2.29
CA PRO A 79 -15.06 -1.88 -1.86
C PRO A 79 -15.51 -2.29 -0.46
N SER A 80 -15.10 -3.47 0.00
CA SER A 80 -15.47 -3.92 1.34
C SER A 80 -14.97 -2.99 2.44
N LYS A 81 -13.97 -2.16 2.13
CA LYS A 81 -13.42 -1.21 3.08
C LYS A 81 -13.93 0.22 2.88
N ASN A 82 -14.85 0.45 1.94
CA ASN A 82 -15.26 1.82 1.63
C ASN A 82 -15.77 2.58 2.85
N GLN A 83 -16.62 1.94 3.66
CA GLN A 83 -17.16 2.63 4.84
C GLN A 83 -16.07 2.96 5.84
N TRP A 84 -15.15 2.04 6.04
CA TRP A 84 -14.06 2.26 6.98
C TRP A 84 -13.16 3.41 6.50
N VAL A 85 -12.85 3.42 5.20
CA VAL A 85 -11.99 4.46 4.64
C VAL A 85 -12.67 5.82 4.74
N GLU A 86 -13.97 5.87 4.42
CA GLU A 86 -14.71 7.14 4.42
C GLU A 86 -14.87 7.72 5.81
N ALA A 87 -14.72 6.90 6.83
CA ALA A 87 -14.79 7.38 8.21
C ALA A 87 -13.46 7.89 8.75
N LEU A 88 -12.37 7.71 8.01
CA LEU A 88 -11.06 8.20 8.47
C LEU A 88 -11.02 9.72 8.41
N GLU A 89 -10.37 10.32 9.38
CA GLU A 89 -10.19 11.77 9.41
C GLU A 89 -8.76 12.11 9.07
N GLU A 90 -8.56 13.30 8.54
CA GLU A 90 -7.22 13.74 8.15
C GLU A 90 -6.29 13.64 9.35
N LYS A 91 -5.11 13.05 9.11
CA LYS A 91 -4.06 12.85 10.11
C LYS A 91 -4.37 11.73 11.11
N GLU A 92 -5.48 11.05 10.96
CA GLU A 92 -5.77 9.92 11.83
C GLU A 92 -4.80 8.79 11.53
N GLU A 93 -4.30 8.12 12.57
CA GLU A 93 -3.39 7.00 12.42
C GLU A 93 -4.16 5.70 12.40
N PHE A 94 -3.70 4.77 11.59
CA PHE A 94 -4.33 3.46 11.49
C PHE A 94 -3.28 2.42 11.15
N GLU A 95 -3.53 1.20 11.58
CA GLU A 95 -2.65 0.06 11.27
C GLU A 95 -3.32 -0.81 10.22
N CYS A 96 -2.52 -1.35 9.30
CA CYS A 96 -3.09 -2.06 8.18
C CYS A 96 -2.07 -3.05 7.62
N ASP A 97 -2.57 -4.20 7.19
CA ASP A 97 -1.74 -5.19 6.50
C ASP A 97 -1.80 -4.90 5.01
N VAL A 98 -0.65 -4.75 4.40
CA VAL A 98 -0.55 -4.35 3.01
C VAL A 98 0.42 -5.24 2.25
N ILE A 99 0.28 -5.24 0.93
CA ILE A 99 1.21 -5.90 0.04
C ILE A 99 1.82 -4.84 -0.87
N VAL A 100 3.11 -4.97 -1.16
CA VAL A 100 3.81 -4.00 -2.02
C VAL A 100 3.51 -4.33 -3.46
N LEU A 101 2.98 -3.36 -4.22
CA LEU A 101 2.55 -3.57 -5.60
C LEU A 101 3.52 -3.00 -6.63
N GLU A 102 3.93 -1.76 -6.47
CA GLU A 102 4.86 -1.13 -7.41
C GLU A 102 5.36 0.20 -6.86
N LEU A 103 6.25 0.83 -7.61
CA LEU A 103 6.69 2.19 -7.36
C LEU A 103 6.01 3.11 -8.37
N ASP A 104 5.37 4.17 -7.89
CA ASP A 104 4.82 5.19 -8.75
C ASP A 104 5.95 6.16 -9.10
N ASN A 105 6.46 6.08 -10.31
CA ASN A 105 7.62 6.89 -10.70
C ASN A 105 7.32 8.38 -10.80
N LEU A 106 6.08 8.73 -11.09
CA LEU A 106 5.71 10.14 -11.22
C LEU A 106 5.84 10.85 -9.89
N TYR A 107 5.35 10.25 -8.82
CA TYR A 107 5.38 10.85 -7.50
C TYR A 107 6.46 10.25 -6.59
N GLN A 108 7.19 9.27 -7.07
CA GLN A 108 8.24 8.61 -6.30
C GLN A 108 7.69 8.07 -4.99
N ARG A 109 6.52 7.43 -5.05
CA ARG A 109 5.92 6.83 -3.86
C ARG A 109 5.54 5.38 -4.14
N VAL A 110 5.64 4.57 -3.09
CA VAL A 110 5.29 3.16 -3.21
C VAL A 110 3.77 3.03 -3.28
N VAL A 111 3.31 2.08 -4.10
CA VAL A 111 1.90 1.73 -4.19
C VAL A 111 1.71 0.43 -3.44
N LEU A 112 0.86 0.48 -2.42
CA LEU A 112 0.54 -0.67 -1.59
C LEU A 112 -0.91 -1.06 -1.84
N GLY A 113 -1.25 -2.30 -1.56
CA GLY A 113 -2.62 -2.76 -1.67
C GLY A 113 -3.06 -3.44 -0.39
N GLN A 114 -4.36 -3.46 -0.16
CA GLN A 114 -4.93 -4.20 0.94
C GLN A 114 -4.55 -5.66 0.78
N LEU A 115 -4.06 -6.27 1.86
CA LEU A 115 -3.76 -7.69 1.84
C LEU A 115 -5.05 -8.44 2.10
N PHE A 116 -5.41 -9.36 1.21
CA PHE A 116 -6.63 -10.13 1.34
C PHE A 116 -6.34 -11.41 2.11
N ASP A 117 -7.30 -11.76 2.98
CA ASP A 117 -7.17 -12.91 3.77
C ASP A 117 -7.99 -14.03 3.28
N ASP A 118 -8.35 -13.99 2.05
CA ASP A 118 -9.25 -14.96 1.51
C ASP A 118 -8.51 -16.18 1.04
N LYS A 119 -7.36 -16.45 1.60
CA LYS A 119 -6.72 -17.54 1.22
C LYS A 119 -7.47 -18.61 1.71
N PRO A 120 -7.49 -19.35 1.13
CA PRO A 120 -8.30 -20.25 1.24
C PRO A 120 -8.58 -20.77 2.49
N GLU A 121 -8.82 -20.15 3.08
CA GLU A 121 -9.21 -20.53 4.15
C GLU A 121 -10.37 -21.15 3.88
N TYR A 122 -10.64 -21.03 2.99
CA TYR A 122 -11.50 -21.59 2.59
C TYR A 122 -11.11 -22.61 1.89
N GLU A 123 -10.33 -22.72 1.77
CA GLU A 123 -9.93 -23.51 1.36
C GLU A 123 -9.95 -24.26 2.12
N ILE A 124 -10.63 -24.18 2.58
CA ILE A 124 -10.75 -24.47 3.27
C ILE A 124 -11.34 -25.03 3.54
N GLY A 125 -11.63 -25.24 3.42
CA GLY A 125 -12.09 -25.39 3.75
C GLY A 125 -12.60 -25.64 4.16
N HIS A 126 -12.78 -25.32 4.04
CA HIS A 126 -13.21 -25.23 4.51
C HIS A 126 -13.85 -25.24 4.58
N GLU A 127 -14.12 -25.29 4.46
CA GLU A 127 -14.49 -25.21 4.55
C GLU A 127 -14.80 -25.41 4.60
N ALA A 128 -15.25 -25.84 4.57
CA ALA A 128 -15.39 -25.82 4.65
C ALA A 128 -15.35 -25.97 4.57
#